data_f565eb278de9eac4708cf284e5bddb29
#
_entry.id   f565eb278de9eac4708cf284e5bddb29
#
_cell.length_a   1.000
_cell.length_b   1.000
_cell.length_c   1.000
_cell.angle_alpha   90.00
_cell.angle_beta   90.00
_cell.angle_gamma   90.00
#
_symmetry.space_group_name_H-M   'P 1'
#
loop_
_entity.id
_entity.type
_entity.pdbx_description
1 polymer ?
#
loop_
_entity_poly.entity_id
_entity_poly.type
_entity_poly.pdbx_seq_one_letter_code
_entity_poly.pdbx_strand_id
1 'polypeptide(L)'
;GYDPEEWELISSKNKIWNVYSKVDKTQTLYSSTINVRPKKQVFDLAAFEKIIEKLPQIKIPKVISKPDEEAPYLNIPLFDMHFGISDYDYYKPTQERILYYLEKPRKNVLFIIGQDLFHNNDFRGRTASGREIQRVDMEQAEEDAWKFYKPLIETAIKNSEQVHVYYSVGN
;
A
#
# COMPACT_ATOMS: atom_id res chain seq x y z
N GLY A 1 19.75 5.08 -22.73
CA GLY A 1 18.68 5.76 -23.49
C GLY A 1 17.38 5.69 -22.72
N TYR A 2 16.40 6.45 -23.11
CA TYR A 2 15.04 6.38 -22.59
C TYR A 2 14.15 5.68 -23.62
N ASP A 3 13.04 5.07 -23.14
CA ASP A 3 12.06 4.45 -24.03
C ASP A 3 11.11 5.52 -24.58
N PRO A 4 11.07 5.74 -25.90
CA PRO A 4 10.17 6.75 -26.53
C PRO A 4 8.68 6.37 -26.41
N GLU A 5 8.32 5.12 -26.15
CA GLU A 5 6.94 4.70 -25.96
C GLU A 5 6.39 5.17 -24.61
N GLU A 6 7.23 5.12 -23.58
CA GLU A 6 6.83 5.47 -22.21
C GLU A 6 7.13 6.93 -21.83
N TRP A 7 8.14 7.52 -22.45
CA TRP A 7 8.66 8.82 -22.07
C TRP A 7 8.66 9.82 -23.22
N GLU A 8 8.34 11.07 -22.92
CA GLU A 8 8.40 12.20 -23.82
C GLU A 8 9.65 13.03 -23.55
N LEU A 9 10.42 13.32 -24.60
CA LEU A 9 11.60 14.19 -24.49
C LEU A 9 11.15 15.65 -24.32
N ILE A 10 11.55 16.28 -23.21
CA ILE A 10 11.30 17.70 -22.95
C ILE A 10 12.43 18.55 -23.52
N SER A 11 13.67 18.17 -23.24
CA SER A 11 14.86 18.90 -23.71
C SER A 11 16.08 18.01 -23.77
N SER A 12 17.00 18.36 -24.66
CA SER A 12 18.33 17.75 -24.70
C SER A 12 19.39 18.85 -24.70
N LYS A 13 20.49 18.58 -24.06
CA LYS A 13 21.63 19.50 -23.97
C LYS A 13 22.92 18.73 -24.22
N ASN A 14 23.64 19.10 -25.28
CA ASN A 14 24.95 18.53 -25.59
C ASN A 14 26.03 19.57 -25.33
N LYS A 15 27.10 19.16 -24.68
CA LYS A 15 28.28 19.96 -24.45
C LYS A 15 29.49 19.23 -25.01
N ILE A 16 30.35 20.00 -25.68
CA ILE A 16 31.62 19.50 -26.21
C ILE A 16 32.68 20.49 -25.74
N TRP A 17 33.73 20.00 -25.17
CA TRP A 17 34.88 20.83 -24.76
C TRP A 17 36.20 20.07 -24.90
N ASN A 18 37.27 20.82 -25.05
CA ASN A 18 38.60 20.28 -25.14
C ASN A 18 39.33 20.46 -23.81
N VAL A 19 40.00 19.42 -23.39
CA VAL A 19 40.88 19.44 -22.21
C VAL A 19 42.32 19.13 -22.70
N TYR A 20 43.28 19.93 -22.29
CA TYR A 20 44.68 19.73 -22.61
C TYR A 20 45.42 19.13 -21.40
N SER A 21 46.14 18.04 -21.65
CA SER A 21 47.06 17.42 -20.70
C SER A 21 48.47 17.36 -21.35
N LYS A 22 49.53 17.53 -20.52
CA LYS A 22 50.91 17.42 -21.02
C LYS A 22 51.22 15.98 -21.50
N VAL A 23 50.52 14.99 -20.96
CA VAL A 23 50.74 13.58 -21.32
C VAL A 23 49.89 13.14 -22.49
N ASP A 24 48.56 13.48 -22.48
CA ASP A 24 47.61 12.98 -23.46
C ASP A 24 47.25 13.97 -24.55
N LYS A 25 47.95 15.10 -24.55
CA LYS A 25 47.66 16.24 -25.51
C LYS A 25 46.24 16.77 -25.35
N THR A 26 45.58 17.11 -26.44
CA THR A 26 44.21 17.64 -26.46
C THR A 26 43.21 16.49 -26.56
N GLN A 27 42.36 16.34 -25.57
CA GLN A 27 41.23 15.38 -25.60
C GLN A 27 39.92 16.14 -25.70
N THR A 28 39.04 15.68 -26.58
CA THR A 28 37.70 16.22 -26.74
C THR A 28 36.74 15.39 -25.83
N LEU A 29 36.08 16.05 -24.90
CA LEU A 29 35.12 15.46 -24.01
C LEU A 29 33.69 15.84 -24.42
N TYR A 30 32.79 14.93 -24.20
CA TYR A 30 31.37 15.08 -24.56
C TYR A 30 30.53 14.86 -23.30
N SER A 31 29.48 15.64 -23.17
CA SER A 31 28.45 15.43 -22.16
C SER A 31 27.08 15.64 -22.78
N SER A 32 26.17 14.70 -22.58
CA SER A 32 24.79 14.80 -23.01
C SER A 32 23.86 14.69 -21.81
N THR A 33 22.93 15.62 -21.70
CA THR A 33 21.87 15.59 -20.70
C THR A 33 20.53 15.60 -21.41
N ILE A 34 19.64 14.70 -21.06
CA ILE A 34 18.28 14.68 -21.56
C ILE A 34 17.33 14.83 -20.37
N ASN A 35 16.28 15.63 -20.55
CA ASN A 35 15.17 15.73 -19.62
C ASN A 35 13.96 15.09 -20.29
N VAL A 36 13.39 14.12 -19.62
CA VAL A 36 12.22 13.39 -20.09
C VAL A 36 11.12 13.46 -19.03
N ARG A 37 9.87 13.36 -19.45
CA ARG A 37 8.74 13.15 -18.54
C ARG A 37 7.96 11.90 -18.98
N PRO A 38 7.32 11.19 -18.05
CA PRO A 38 6.46 10.08 -18.44
C PRO A 38 5.33 10.60 -19.31
N LYS A 39 5.02 9.90 -20.39
CA LYS A 39 3.82 10.14 -21.16
C LYS A 39 2.63 9.89 -20.23
N LYS A 40 1.68 10.82 -20.19
CA LYS A 40 0.45 10.61 -19.43
C LYS A 40 -0.19 9.32 -19.94
N GLN A 41 -0.24 8.32 -19.09
CA GLN A 41 -1.13 7.20 -19.36
C GLN A 41 -2.54 7.79 -19.45
N VAL A 42 -3.14 7.74 -20.63
CA VAL A 42 -4.54 8.08 -20.79
C VAL A 42 -5.28 7.00 -20.01
N PHE A 43 -5.94 7.40 -18.91
CA PHE A 43 -6.76 6.48 -18.14
C PHE A 43 -7.83 5.90 -19.08
N ASP A 44 -7.70 4.63 -19.40
CA ASP A 44 -8.66 3.93 -20.25
C ASP A 44 -9.86 3.54 -19.38
N LEU A 45 -10.88 4.41 -19.42
CA LEU A 45 -12.12 4.19 -18.68
C LEU A 45 -12.77 2.84 -19.07
N ALA A 46 -12.75 2.47 -20.33
CA ALA A 46 -13.36 1.22 -20.80
C ALA A 46 -12.60 -0.02 -20.30
N ALA A 47 -11.27 0.06 -20.22
CA ALA A 47 -10.46 -0.99 -19.62
C ALA A 47 -10.73 -1.10 -18.10
N PHE A 48 -10.88 0.04 -17.42
CA PHE A 48 -11.19 0.08 -15.99
C PHE A 48 -12.60 -0.45 -15.70
N GLU A 49 -13.61 -0.11 -16.48
CA GLU A 49 -14.96 -0.66 -16.37
C GLU A 49 -14.97 -2.18 -16.52
N LYS A 50 -14.22 -2.73 -17.49
CA LYS A 50 -14.05 -4.18 -17.65
C LYS A 50 -13.38 -4.86 -16.46
N ILE A 51 -12.47 -4.15 -15.79
CA ILE A 51 -11.86 -4.67 -14.56
C ILE A 51 -12.89 -4.69 -13.44
N ILE A 52 -13.66 -3.62 -13.27
CA ILE A 52 -14.73 -3.54 -12.25
C ILE A 52 -15.79 -4.64 -12.48
N GLU A 53 -16.20 -4.88 -13.72
CA GLU A 53 -17.17 -5.93 -14.05
C GLU A 53 -16.66 -7.34 -13.70
N LYS A 54 -15.35 -7.55 -13.77
CA LYS A 54 -14.70 -8.82 -13.42
C LYS A 54 -14.42 -8.99 -11.93
N LEU A 55 -14.50 -7.90 -11.15
CA LEU A 55 -14.33 -8.01 -9.72
C LEU A 55 -15.44 -8.88 -9.12
N PRO A 56 -15.09 -9.85 -8.26
CA PRO A 56 -16.10 -10.65 -7.58
C PRO A 56 -17.02 -9.69 -6.81
N GLN A 57 -18.32 -9.79 -7.07
CA GLN A 57 -19.29 -9.03 -6.30
C GLN A 57 -19.12 -9.36 -4.82
N ILE A 58 -18.76 -8.36 -4.03
CA ILE A 58 -18.67 -8.51 -2.57
C ILE A 58 -20.09 -8.74 -2.08
N LYS A 59 -20.44 -10.00 -1.80
CA LYS A 59 -21.70 -10.31 -1.13
C LYS A 59 -21.57 -9.81 0.30
N ILE A 60 -22.18 -8.66 0.59
CA ILE A 60 -22.28 -8.17 1.96
C ILE A 60 -23.09 -9.22 2.74
N PRO A 61 -22.48 -9.87 3.75
CA PRO A 61 -23.20 -10.87 4.53
C PRO A 61 -24.41 -10.22 5.20
N LYS A 62 -25.57 -10.88 5.14
CA LYS A 62 -26.74 -10.41 5.89
C LYS A 62 -26.38 -10.40 7.38
N VAL A 63 -26.69 -9.30 8.05
CA VAL A 63 -26.65 -9.22 9.51
C VAL A 63 -27.54 -10.32 10.08
N ILE A 64 -26.95 -11.26 10.80
CA ILE A 64 -27.63 -12.46 11.27
C ILE A 64 -28.36 -12.20 12.61
N SER A 65 -27.85 -11.26 13.39
CA SER A 65 -28.43 -10.91 14.68
C SER A 65 -28.60 -9.40 14.82
N LYS A 66 -29.77 -8.95 15.25
CA LYS A 66 -29.92 -7.60 15.76
C LYS A 66 -29.44 -7.65 17.22
N PRO A 67 -28.39 -6.91 17.58
CA PRO A 67 -27.96 -6.83 18.95
C PRO A 67 -29.07 -6.17 19.80
N ASP A 68 -29.14 -6.56 21.04
CA ASP A 68 -29.97 -5.92 22.05
C ASP A 68 -29.54 -4.44 22.21
N GLU A 69 -30.47 -3.56 22.64
CA GLU A 69 -30.17 -2.13 22.86
C GLU A 69 -28.99 -1.91 23.82
N GLU A 70 -28.75 -2.85 24.73
CA GLU A 70 -27.64 -2.85 25.69
C GLU A 70 -26.36 -3.53 25.17
N ALA A 71 -26.32 -3.99 23.90
CA ALA A 71 -25.14 -4.65 23.37
C ALA A 71 -23.90 -3.73 23.41
N PRO A 72 -22.75 -4.25 23.85
CA PRO A 72 -21.57 -3.43 24.09
C PRO A 72 -20.94 -2.94 22.78
N TYR A 73 -20.27 -1.80 22.87
CA TYR A 73 -19.37 -1.29 21.84
C TYR A 73 -18.04 -2.05 21.88
N LEU A 74 -17.42 -2.24 20.72
CA LEU A 74 -16.10 -2.85 20.60
C LEU A 74 -15.19 -1.96 19.78
N ASN A 75 -14.11 -1.49 20.41
CA ASN A 75 -13.04 -0.75 19.72
C ASN A 75 -11.85 -1.68 19.52
N ILE A 76 -11.34 -1.71 18.29
CA ILE A 76 -10.23 -2.55 17.87
C ILE A 76 -9.13 -1.64 17.30
N PRO A 77 -8.25 -1.10 18.15
CA PRO A 77 -7.12 -0.31 17.71
C PRO A 77 -5.98 -1.23 17.26
N LEU A 78 -5.55 -1.07 16.01
CA LEU A 78 -4.47 -1.83 15.39
C LEU A 78 -3.47 -0.83 14.80
N PHE A 79 -2.36 -0.64 15.48
CA PHE A 79 -1.29 0.28 15.12
C PHE A 79 0.01 -0.48 14.91
N ASP A 80 0.92 0.09 14.13
CA ASP A 80 2.28 -0.40 13.94
C ASP A 80 2.35 -1.87 13.53
N MET A 81 1.48 -2.29 12.63
CA MET A 81 1.40 -3.68 12.21
C MET A 81 2.59 -4.12 11.36
N HIS A 82 3.21 -3.21 10.60
CA HIS A 82 4.41 -3.45 9.80
C HIS A 82 4.36 -4.75 8.96
N PHE A 83 3.26 -4.99 8.25
CA PHE A 83 3.22 -6.10 7.29
C PHE A 83 4.39 -6.01 6.32
N GLY A 84 5.01 -7.15 6.06
CA GLY A 84 6.24 -7.27 5.29
C GLY A 84 7.48 -7.55 6.16
N ILE A 85 7.57 -7.03 7.39
CA ILE A 85 8.52 -7.52 8.40
C ILE A 85 7.89 -8.67 9.19
N SER A 86 6.64 -8.45 9.63
CA SER A 86 5.83 -9.47 10.28
C SER A 86 4.84 -10.02 9.27
N ASP A 87 4.78 -11.34 9.16
CA ASP A 87 3.89 -12.06 8.26
C ASP A 87 2.52 -12.34 8.91
N TYR A 88 1.62 -12.93 8.13
CA TYR A 88 0.31 -13.31 8.63
C TYR A 88 0.37 -14.29 9.79
N ASP A 89 1.30 -15.25 9.78
CA ASP A 89 1.37 -16.28 10.83
C ASP A 89 1.73 -15.68 12.19
N TYR A 90 2.53 -14.60 12.20
CA TYR A 90 2.81 -13.83 13.41
C TYR A 90 1.53 -13.21 14.01
N TYR A 91 0.63 -12.69 13.16
CA TYR A 91 -0.60 -12.02 13.60
C TYR A 91 -1.80 -12.93 13.79
N LYS A 92 -1.73 -14.18 13.34
CA LYS A 92 -2.83 -15.14 13.42
C LYS A 92 -3.41 -15.31 14.82
N PRO A 93 -2.62 -15.46 15.91
CA PRO A 93 -3.16 -15.55 17.25
C PRO A 93 -3.94 -14.30 17.68
N THR A 94 -3.48 -13.12 17.26
CA THR A 94 -4.18 -11.86 17.49
C THR A 94 -5.50 -11.81 16.75
N GLN A 95 -5.52 -12.23 15.48
CA GLN A 95 -6.74 -12.34 14.69
C GLN A 95 -7.76 -13.27 15.33
N GLU A 96 -7.36 -14.47 15.74
CA GLU A 96 -8.22 -15.45 16.39
C GLU A 96 -8.85 -14.90 17.66
N ARG A 97 -8.07 -14.16 18.46
CA ARG A 97 -8.57 -13.52 19.67
C ARG A 97 -9.58 -12.40 19.38
N ILE A 98 -9.35 -11.60 18.36
CA ILE A 98 -10.29 -10.55 17.94
C ILE A 98 -11.57 -11.19 17.41
N LEU A 99 -11.47 -12.24 16.57
CA LEU A 99 -12.63 -12.99 16.05
C LEU A 99 -13.50 -13.51 17.18
N TYR A 100 -12.91 -14.08 18.23
CA TYR A 100 -13.65 -14.54 19.41
C TYR A 100 -14.54 -13.44 20.05
N TYR A 101 -14.06 -12.18 20.04
CA TYR A 101 -14.85 -11.06 20.54
C TYR A 101 -15.89 -10.58 19.51
N LEU A 102 -15.60 -10.69 18.24
CA LEU A 102 -16.48 -10.27 17.14
C LEU A 102 -17.62 -11.26 16.86
N GLU A 103 -17.49 -12.51 17.27
CA GLU A 103 -18.56 -13.51 17.17
C GLU A 103 -19.74 -13.22 18.10
N LYS A 104 -19.55 -12.37 19.10
CA LYS A 104 -20.61 -11.95 20.00
C LYS A 104 -21.36 -10.74 19.43
N PRO A 105 -22.68 -10.64 19.62
CA PRO A 105 -23.46 -9.48 19.18
C PRO A 105 -22.88 -8.17 19.72
N ARG A 106 -22.77 -7.16 18.85
CA ARG A 106 -22.29 -5.82 19.19
C ARG A 106 -23.21 -4.76 18.64
N LYS A 107 -23.34 -3.65 19.34
CA LYS A 107 -24.07 -2.50 18.80
C LYS A 107 -23.21 -1.81 17.73
N ASN A 108 -21.98 -1.47 18.10
CA ASN A 108 -21.03 -0.85 17.19
C ASN A 108 -19.65 -1.50 17.29
N VAL A 109 -19.00 -1.68 16.17
CA VAL A 109 -17.60 -2.06 16.09
C VAL A 109 -16.83 -0.95 15.40
N LEU A 110 -15.75 -0.51 16.03
CA LEU A 110 -14.83 0.48 15.50
C LEU A 110 -13.47 -0.15 15.29
N PHE A 111 -13.05 -0.28 14.05
CA PHE A 111 -11.67 -0.56 13.70
C PHE A 111 -10.89 0.75 13.55
N ILE A 112 -9.76 0.85 14.20
CA ILE A 112 -8.81 1.93 13.98
C ILE A 112 -7.54 1.29 13.42
N ILE A 113 -7.35 1.41 12.11
CA ILE A 113 -6.16 0.96 11.42
C ILE A 113 -5.19 2.14 11.46
N GLY A 114 -4.23 2.03 12.34
CA GLY A 114 -3.32 3.13 12.65
C GLY A 114 -2.14 3.21 11.68
N GLN A 115 -1.19 4.04 12.04
CA GLN A 115 0.03 4.32 11.29
C GLN A 115 0.86 3.06 11.08
N ASP A 116 1.70 3.09 10.04
CA ASP A 116 2.68 2.05 9.75
C ASP A 116 2.08 0.64 9.58
N LEU A 117 0.95 0.56 8.83
CA LEU A 117 0.33 -0.71 8.44
C LEU A 117 1.30 -1.60 7.66
N PHE A 118 2.04 -1.01 6.74
CA PHE A 118 3.05 -1.69 5.94
C PHE A 118 4.43 -1.17 6.28
N HIS A 119 5.41 -2.06 6.26
CA HIS A 119 6.80 -1.64 6.25
C HIS A 119 7.13 -1.08 4.87
N ASN A 120 7.01 0.24 4.72
CA ASN A 120 7.14 0.88 3.42
C ASN A 120 8.60 0.87 2.96
N ASN A 121 8.82 0.31 1.78
CA ASN A 121 10.06 0.49 1.05
C ASN A 121 9.97 1.79 0.24
N ASP A 122 10.51 2.89 0.76
CA ASP A 122 10.92 3.96 -0.13
C ASP A 122 11.77 3.34 -1.25
N PHE A 123 11.57 3.79 -2.50
CA PHE A 123 12.37 3.34 -3.65
C PHE A 123 13.89 3.47 -3.43
N ARG A 124 14.32 4.28 -2.44
CA ARG A 124 15.71 4.44 -1.99
C ARG A 124 16.14 3.38 -0.98
N GLY A 125 15.23 2.57 -0.45
CA GLY A 125 15.51 1.61 0.60
C GLY A 125 15.98 2.25 1.91
N ARG A 126 15.51 3.46 2.23
CA ARG A 126 15.94 4.22 3.42
C ARG A 126 14.77 4.84 4.15
N THR A 127 14.88 4.94 5.46
CA THR A 127 13.96 5.72 6.29
C THR A 127 14.10 7.22 6.01
N ALA A 128 13.14 8.02 6.47
CA ALA A 128 13.24 9.48 6.44
C ALA A 128 14.51 10.01 7.12
N SER A 129 15.06 9.29 8.11
CA SER A 129 16.32 9.59 8.79
C SER A 129 17.57 9.03 8.06
N GLY A 130 17.42 8.42 6.88
CA GLY A 130 18.53 7.92 6.05
C GLY A 130 19.07 6.54 6.40
N ARG A 131 18.45 5.81 7.35
CA ARG A 131 18.81 4.41 7.66
C ARG A 131 18.35 3.48 6.54
N GLU A 132 19.16 2.48 6.22
CA GLU A 132 18.76 1.42 5.30
C GLU A 132 17.58 0.62 5.88
N ILE A 133 16.59 0.36 5.02
CA ILE A 133 15.42 -0.45 5.37
C ILE A 133 15.55 -1.81 4.70
N GLN A 134 15.17 -2.85 5.42
CA GLN A 134 15.07 -4.18 4.84
C GLN A 134 14.04 -4.17 3.71
N ARG A 135 14.42 -4.63 2.53
CA ARG A 135 13.48 -4.77 1.42
C ARG A 135 12.47 -5.85 1.74
N VAL A 136 11.21 -5.56 1.53
CA VAL A 136 10.10 -6.49 1.73
C VAL A 136 9.37 -6.69 0.40
N ASP A 137 8.75 -7.85 0.26
CA ASP A 137 7.83 -8.14 -0.81
C ASP A 137 6.49 -7.48 -0.48
N MET A 138 6.17 -6.39 -1.18
CA MET A 138 4.95 -5.62 -0.92
C MET A 138 3.70 -6.39 -1.35
N GLU A 139 3.77 -7.21 -2.39
CA GLU A 139 2.63 -8.02 -2.82
C GLU A 139 2.26 -9.04 -1.74
N GLN A 140 3.26 -9.72 -1.18
CA GLN A 140 3.05 -10.64 -0.05
C GLN A 140 2.55 -9.90 1.20
N ALA A 141 3.08 -8.71 1.49
CA ALA A 141 2.64 -7.91 2.64
C ALA A 141 1.16 -7.49 2.50
N GLU A 142 0.73 -7.11 1.31
CA GLU A 142 -0.67 -6.78 1.02
C GLU A 142 -1.58 -8.01 1.15
N GLU A 143 -1.16 -9.17 0.65
CA GLU A 143 -1.90 -10.42 0.83
C GLU A 143 -2.04 -10.79 2.31
N ASP A 144 -0.99 -10.65 3.09
CA ASP A 144 -1.00 -10.96 4.52
C ASP A 144 -1.90 -10.01 5.31
N ALA A 145 -1.87 -8.71 4.99
CA ALA A 145 -2.79 -7.73 5.54
C ALA A 145 -4.24 -8.07 5.18
N TRP A 146 -4.51 -8.45 3.94
CA TRP A 146 -5.83 -8.85 3.49
C TRP A 146 -6.33 -10.09 4.21
N LYS A 147 -5.49 -11.13 4.35
CA LYS A 147 -5.80 -12.35 5.13
C LYS A 147 -6.13 -12.02 6.58
N PHE A 148 -5.47 -11.02 7.16
CA PHE A 148 -5.72 -10.60 8.53
C PHE A 148 -7.02 -9.81 8.68
N TYR A 149 -7.23 -8.75 7.89
CA TYR A 149 -8.35 -7.81 8.09
C TYR A 149 -9.69 -8.31 7.55
N LYS A 150 -9.70 -9.00 6.41
CA LYS A 150 -10.94 -9.43 5.77
C LYS A 150 -11.85 -10.26 6.68
N PRO A 151 -11.40 -11.34 7.34
CA PRO A 151 -12.25 -12.13 8.22
C PRO A 151 -12.78 -11.34 9.42
N LEU A 152 -11.98 -10.40 9.94
CA LEU A 152 -12.38 -9.55 11.06
C LEU A 152 -13.55 -8.64 10.67
N ILE A 153 -13.41 -7.95 9.54
CA ILE A 153 -14.45 -7.03 9.05
C ILE A 153 -15.71 -7.79 8.67
N GLU A 154 -15.59 -8.92 7.98
CA GLU A 154 -16.74 -9.76 7.61
C GLU A 154 -17.48 -10.29 8.86
N THR A 155 -16.77 -10.69 9.90
CA THR A 155 -17.36 -11.17 11.15
C THR A 155 -18.04 -10.03 11.91
N ALA A 156 -17.40 -8.84 11.94
CA ALA A 156 -18.01 -7.65 12.53
C ALA A 156 -19.33 -7.29 11.83
N ILE A 157 -19.37 -7.27 10.50
CA ILE A 157 -20.57 -6.96 9.72
C ILE A 157 -21.70 -7.95 10.01
N LYS A 158 -21.37 -9.23 10.22
CA LYS A 158 -22.37 -10.25 10.52
C LYS A 158 -23.03 -10.07 11.90
N ASN A 159 -22.27 -9.60 12.86
CA ASN A 159 -22.64 -9.64 14.30
C ASN A 159 -22.83 -8.24 14.91
N SER A 160 -22.86 -7.17 14.11
CA SER A 160 -23.00 -5.80 14.62
C SER A 160 -24.04 -5.01 13.85
N GLU A 161 -24.63 -4.00 14.47
CA GLU A 161 -25.51 -3.05 13.78
C GLU A 161 -24.73 -2.12 12.87
N GLN A 162 -23.57 -1.64 13.36
CA GLN A 162 -22.72 -0.71 12.64
C GLN A 162 -21.25 -1.10 12.78
N VAL A 163 -20.55 -0.98 11.68
CA VAL A 163 -19.09 -1.16 11.62
C VAL A 163 -18.47 0.09 11.05
N HIS A 164 -17.54 0.67 11.79
CA HIS A 164 -16.76 1.83 11.36
C HIS A 164 -15.30 1.43 11.19
N VAL A 165 -14.70 1.91 10.14
CA VAL A 165 -13.26 1.71 9.89
C VAL A 165 -12.62 3.09 9.70
N TYR A 166 -11.71 3.44 10.58
CA TYR A 166 -10.86 4.60 10.45
C TYR A 166 -9.46 4.16 10.09
N TYR A 167 -8.92 4.80 9.08
CA TYR A 167 -7.54 4.57 8.62
C TYR A 167 -6.73 5.83 8.79
N SER A 168 -5.55 5.71 9.40
CA SER A 168 -4.58 6.77 9.52
C SER A 168 -3.36 6.45 8.66
N VAL A 169 -3.04 7.34 7.75
CA VAL A 169 -1.84 7.22 6.92
C VAL A 169 -0.62 7.42 7.82
N GLY A 170 0.34 6.50 7.73
CA GLY A 170 1.65 6.61 8.40
C GLY A 170 2.53 7.71 7.79
N ASN A 171 3.69 7.86 8.38
CA ASN A 171 4.72 8.80 7.90
C ASN A 171 5.37 8.32 6.60
#